data_4eb6e91b94d6d4d74e0711bc89972506
#
_entry.id   4eb6e91b94d6d4d74e0711bc89972506
#
_cell.length_a   1.000
_cell.length_b   1.000
_cell.length_c   1.000
_cell.angle_alpha   90.00
_cell.angle_beta   90.00
_cell.angle_gamma   90.00
#
_symmetry.space_group_name_H-M   'P 1'
#
loop_
_entity.id
_entity.type
_entity.pdbx_description
1 polymer ?
#
loop_
_entity_poly.entity_id
_entity_poly.type
_entity_poly.pdbx_seq_one_letter_code
_entity_poly.pdbx_strand_id
1 'polypeptide(L)'
;STEEAAALLAGNAAHSFLPLNRPLTTALALALMAPAHQSGWPIAEGGSASISAALVSYLRHLGGEVRCNSPVRTLGDLPDHGVAVFDTDAAALAAIAGGSLPRRVRRAFAGRRRGPGAFKVDWALDGPVPWTNPDARRASTVHVGGNAADVAAAEAMSVKGKNPERPFVLVAQPSNADPTRAPEGKATLWGYCHVPYGSTEDRTDAIEAQIERFAPGFRDLILARAVRSPHDLTAD
;
A
#
# COMPACT_ATOMS: atom_id res chain seq x y z
N SER A 1 8.93 17.74 21.88
CA SER A 1 8.90 16.64 20.87
C SER A 1 10.33 16.40 20.41
N THR A 2 10.74 15.14 20.31
CA THR A 2 12.04 14.76 19.78
C THR A 2 11.98 14.68 18.25
N GLU A 3 13.13 14.68 17.58
CA GLU A 3 13.23 14.51 16.13
C GLU A 3 12.68 13.16 15.70
N GLU A 4 12.93 12.12 16.47
CA GLU A 4 12.43 10.76 16.24
C GLU A 4 10.89 10.69 16.28
N ALA A 5 10.28 11.35 17.27
CA ALA A 5 8.83 11.40 17.36
C ALA A 5 8.20 12.14 16.18
N ALA A 6 8.85 13.23 15.73
CA ALA A 6 8.43 13.95 14.53
C ALA A 6 8.57 13.10 13.25
N ALA A 7 9.66 12.34 13.12
CA ALA A 7 9.88 11.43 12.00
C ALA A 7 8.85 10.29 11.98
N LEU A 8 8.54 9.70 13.14
CA LEU A 8 7.51 8.66 13.28
C LEU A 8 6.13 9.18 12.84
N LEU A 9 5.76 10.39 13.30
CA LEU A 9 4.50 11.01 12.91
C LEU A 9 4.48 11.33 11.40
N ALA A 10 5.58 11.83 10.84
CA ALA A 10 5.69 12.14 9.42
C ALA A 10 5.55 10.87 8.55
N GLY A 11 6.18 9.75 8.94
CA GLY A 11 6.03 8.47 8.26
C GLY A 11 4.58 7.98 8.21
N ASN A 12 3.85 8.10 9.33
CA ASN A 12 2.43 7.78 9.35
C ASN A 12 1.58 8.79 8.54
N ALA A 13 1.92 10.07 8.56
CA ALA A 13 1.22 11.10 7.79
C ALA A 13 1.42 10.93 6.26
N ALA A 14 2.52 10.34 5.82
CA ALA A 14 2.82 10.08 4.41
C ALA A 14 1.79 9.15 3.75
N HIS A 15 1.11 8.30 4.53
CA HIS A 15 -0.02 7.49 4.03
C HIS A 15 -1.21 8.30 3.51
N SER A 16 -1.21 9.62 3.72
CA SER A 16 -2.21 10.50 3.11
C SER A 16 -2.04 10.70 1.60
N PHE A 17 -0.88 10.36 1.03
CA PHE A 17 -0.52 10.65 -0.37
C PHE A 17 -0.58 12.15 -0.70
N LEU A 18 -0.39 12.98 0.30
CA LEU A 18 -0.44 14.45 0.20
C LEU A 18 0.87 15.05 0.74
N PRO A 19 1.25 16.26 0.30
CA PRO A 19 2.31 17.00 0.99
C PRO A 19 1.95 17.17 2.47
N LEU A 20 2.89 16.91 3.37
CA LEU A 20 2.62 16.83 4.82
C LEU A 20 2.17 18.17 5.44
N ASN A 21 2.33 19.29 4.75
CA ASN A 21 1.83 20.60 5.14
C ASN A 21 0.36 20.84 4.77
N ARG A 22 -0.33 19.86 4.19
CA ARG A 22 -1.75 19.98 3.86
C ARG A 22 -2.63 19.64 5.06
N PRO A 23 -3.81 20.27 5.19
CA PRO A 23 -4.77 19.92 6.22
C PRO A 23 -5.10 18.42 6.24
N LEU A 24 -5.37 17.87 7.41
CA LEU A 24 -5.80 16.49 7.69
C LEU A 24 -4.72 15.40 7.53
N THR A 25 -3.50 15.69 7.09
CA THR A 25 -2.43 14.67 7.04
C THR A 25 -2.08 14.14 8.43
N THR A 26 -2.00 15.03 9.43
CA THR A 26 -1.79 14.63 10.83
C THR A 26 -2.97 13.83 11.40
N ALA A 27 -4.20 14.14 11.00
CA ALA A 27 -5.38 13.38 11.44
C ALA A 27 -5.31 11.93 10.98
N LEU A 28 -4.85 11.68 9.73
CA LEU A 28 -4.62 10.33 9.24
C LEU A 28 -3.51 9.61 10.03
N ALA A 29 -2.40 10.29 10.32
CA ALA A 29 -1.34 9.72 11.14
C ALA A 29 -1.87 9.27 12.52
N LEU A 30 -2.65 10.11 13.18
CA LEU A 30 -3.25 9.77 14.47
C LEU A 30 -4.26 8.63 14.36
N ALA A 31 -5.06 8.59 13.27
CA ALA A 31 -6.01 7.52 13.03
C ALA A 31 -5.33 6.15 12.81
N LEU A 32 -4.12 6.12 12.26
CA LEU A 32 -3.32 4.91 12.14
C LEU A 32 -2.62 4.54 13.46
N MET A 33 -2.10 5.52 14.17
CA MET A 33 -1.34 5.28 15.42
C MET A 33 -2.24 4.87 16.59
N ALA A 34 -3.45 5.41 16.71
CA ALA A 34 -4.32 5.14 17.86
C ALA A 34 -4.71 3.65 17.96
N PRO A 35 -5.18 2.95 16.91
CA PRO A 35 -5.42 1.52 16.96
C PRO A 35 -4.14 0.71 17.22
N ALA A 36 -2.99 1.16 16.67
CA ALA A 36 -1.70 0.51 16.89
C ALA A 36 -1.30 0.52 18.38
N HIS A 37 -1.56 1.62 19.09
CA HIS A 37 -1.34 1.70 20.53
C HIS A 37 -2.34 0.89 21.35
N GLN A 38 -3.56 0.75 20.87
CA GLN A 38 -4.61 0.04 21.60
C GLN A 38 -4.51 -1.48 21.44
N SER A 39 -4.23 -1.98 20.24
CA SER A 39 -4.36 -3.40 19.89
C SER A 39 -3.14 -3.96 19.14
N GLY A 40 -2.11 -3.14 18.91
CA GLY A 40 -1.01 -3.46 18.00
C GLY A 40 -1.45 -3.42 16.53
N TRP A 41 -0.59 -3.90 15.65
CA TRP A 41 -0.88 -4.09 14.22
C TRP A 41 -0.81 -5.57 13.88
N PRO A 42 -1.92 -6.31 14.12
CA PRO A 42 -1.97 -7.72 13.81
C PRO A 42 -1.96 -7.96 12.30
N ILE A 43 -1.40 -9.07 11.89
CA ILE A 43 -1.54 -9.62 10.54
C ILE A 43 -2.32 -10.93 10.62
N ALA A 44 -2.98 -11.30 9.52
CA ALA A 44 -3.68 -12.56 9.47
C ALA A 44 -2.67 -13.71 9.32
N GLU A 45 -2.77 -14.73 10.17
CA GLU A 45 -2.03 -15.98 10.03
C GLU A 45 -2.32 -16.63 8.68
N GLY A 46 -1.27 -17.06 7.98
CA GLY A 46 -1.37 -17.58 6.62
C GLY A 46 -1.55 -16.51 5.53
N GLY A 47 -1.57 -15.23 5.91
CA GLY A 47 -1.65 -14.08 5.01
C GLY A 47 -3.06 -13.53 4.82
N SER A 48 -3.18 -12.39 4.12
CA SER A 48 -4.44 -11.65 3.95
C SER A 48 -5.54 -12.44 3.24
N ALA A 49 -5.19 -13.43 2.44
CA ALA A 49 -6.16 -14.31 1.78
C ALA A 49 -7.06 -15.07 2.77
N SER A 50 -6.58 -15.36 4.00
CA SER A 50 -7.40 -16.01 5.04
C SER A 50 -8.56 -15.13 5.51
N ILE A 51 -8.40 -13.80 5.50
CA ILE A 51 -9.49 -12.85 5.81
C ILE A 51 -10.58 -12.96 4.73
N SER A 52 -10.20 -12.91 3.45
CA SER A 52 -11.14 -13.03 2.34
C SER A 52 -11.85 -14.39 2.34
N ALA A 53 -11.11 -15.47 2.63
CA ALA A 53 -11.66 -16.81 2.73
C ALA A 53 -12.71 -16.94 3.87
N ALA A 54 -12.43 -16.34 5.03
CA ALA A 54 -13.36 -16.31 6.16
C ALA A 54 -14.63 -15.53 5.81
N LEU A 55 -14.50 -14.36 5.16
CA LEU A 55 -15.64 -13.55 4.73
C LEU A 55 -16.50 -14.26 3.67
N VAL A 56 -15.85 -14.92 2.69
CA VAL A 56 -16.55 -15.72 1.67
C VAL A 56 -17.26 -16.92 2.31
N SER A 57 -16.63 -17.59 3.27
CA SER A 57 -17.26 -18.69 4.01
C SER A 57 -18.50 -18.21 4.76
N TYR A 58 -18.41 -17.06 5.44
CA TYR A 58 -19.54 -16.49 6.16
C TYR A 58 -20.65 -16.03 5.22
N LEU A 59 -20.31 -15.39 4.09
CA LEU A 59 -21.28 -15.03 3.06
C LEU A 59 -22.07 -16.26 2.56
N ARG A 60 -21.37 -17.36 2.27
CA ARG A 60 -22.00 -18.61 1.83
C ARG A 60 -22.88 -19.24 2.91
N HIS A 61 -22.46 -19.17 4.18
CA HIS A 61 -23.27 -19.61 5.31
C HIS A 61 -24.61 -18.86 5.40
N LEU A 62 -24.62 -17.58 5.03
CA LEU A 62 -25.82 -16.75 4.94
C LEU A 62 -26.64 -16.96 3.66
N GLY A 63 -26.28 -17.92 2.80
CA GLY A 63 -26.95 -18.20 1.54
C GLY A 63 -26.50 -17.33 0.35
N GLY A 64 -25.43 -16.54 0.52
CA GLY A 64 -24.88 -15.73 -0.56
C GLY A 64 -24.02 -16.55 -1.53
N GLU A 65 -23.89 -16.06 -2.74
CA GLU A 65 -23.06 -16.67 -3.81
C GLU A 65 -21.85 -15.78 -4.15
N VAL A 66 -20.74 -16.42 -4.53
CA VAL A 66 -19.57 -15.77 -5.11
C VAL A 66 -19.36 -16.33 -6.52
N ARG A 67 -19.44 -15.46 -7.52
CA ARG A 67 -19.24 -15.79 -8.94
C ARG A 67 -17.96 -15.15 -9.43
N CYS A 68 -16.91 -15.95 -9.57
CA CYS A 68 -15.65 -15.55 -10.18
C CYS A 68 -15.74 -15.59 -11.71
N ASN A 69 -14.81 -14.91 -12.39
CA ASN A 69 -14.73 -14.85 -13.86
C ASN A 69 -16.05 -14.34 -14.52
N SER A 70 -16.80 -13.51 -13.81
CA SER A 70 -18.08 -12.97 -14.25
C SER A 70 -18.01 -11.44 -14.31
N PRO A 71 -17.31 -10.87 -15.30
CA PRO A 71 -17.12 -9.42 -15.39
C PRO A 71 -18.46 -8.74 -15.67
N VAL A 72 -18.81 -7.76 -14.82
CA VAL A 72 -19.96 -6.89 -15.00
C VAL A 72 -19.54 -5.69 -15.83
N ARG A 73 -20.09 -5.54 -17.03
CA ARG A 73 -19.79 -4.43 -17.97
C ARG A 73 -20.94 -3.43 -18.07
N THR A 74 -22.15 -3.88 -17.78
CA THR A 74 -23.36 -3.06 -17.78
C THR A 74 -24.24 -3.47 -16.59
N LEU A 75 -25.19 -2.61 -16.20
CA LEU A 75 -26.18 -2.98 -15.18
C LEU A 75 -27.05 -4.17 -15.59
N GLY A 76 -27.21 -4.42 -16.89
CA GLY A 76 -27.96 -5.57 -17.41
C GLY A 76 -27.29 -6.92 -17.19
N ASP A 77 -26.00 -6.94 -16.83
CA ASP A 77 -25.28 -8.18 -16.52
C ASP A 77 -25.53 -8.64 -15.07
N LEU A 78 -26.15 -7.78 -14.26
CA LEU A 78 -26.52 -8.09 -12.88
C LEU A 78 -27.86 -8.88 -12.84
N PRO A 79 -28.01 -9.83 -11.92
CA PRO A 79 -29.30 -10.44 -11.63
C PRO A 79 -30.28 -9.40 -11.08
N ASP A 80 -31.56 -9.73 -11.02
CA ASP A 80 -32.55 -8.88 -10.37
C ASP A 80 -32.15 -8.57 -8.93
N HIS A 81 -32.11 -7.29 -8.58
CA HIS A 81 -31.61 -6.82 -7.29
C HIS A 81 -32.33 -5.56 -6.82
N GLY A 82 -32.45 -5.40 -5.51
CA GLY A 82 -32.95 -4.16 -4.91
C GLY A 82 -31.88 -3.08 -4.78
N VAL A 83 -30.62 -3.49 -4.57
CA VAL A 83 -29.45 -2.60 -4.40
C VAL A 83 -28.23 -3.24 -5.04
N ALA A 84 -27.48 -2.48 -5.81
CA ALA A 84 -26.16 -2.86 -6.29
C ALA A 84 -25.07 -2.05 -5.56
N VAL A 85 -24.08 -2.73 -5.00
CA VAL A 85 -22.90 -2.12 -4.35
C VAL A 85 -21.69 -2.40 -5.20
N PHE A 86 -20.96 -1.34 -5.55
CA PHE A 86 -19.79 -1.42 -6.41
C PHE A 86 -18.51 -1.13 -5.62
N ASP A 87 -17.62 -2.10 -5.54
CA ASP A 87 -16.25 -1.94 -5.05
C ASP A 87 -15.29 -1.83 -6.25
N THR A 88 -15.50 -0.80 -7.06
CA THR A 88 -14.73 -0.47 -8.27
C THR A 88 -14.29 0.99 -8.23
N ASP A 89 -13.39 1.37 -9.12
CA ASP A 89 -13.08 2.78 -9.28
C ASP A 89 -14.27 3.58 -9.87
N ALA A 90 -14.22 4.90 -9.70
CA ALA A 90 -15.31 5.76 -10.14
C ALA A 90 -15.50 5.77 -11.67
N ALA A 91 -14.44 5.53 -12.46
CA ALA A 91 -14.53 5.46 -13.90
C ALA A 91 -15.19 4.16 -14.36
N ALA A 92 -14.85 3.03 -13.74
CA ALA A 92 -15.49 1.74 -13.99
C ALA A 92 -16.99 1.79 -13.63
N LEU A 93 -17.33 2.36 -12.47
CA LEU A 93 -18.74 2.56 -12.10
C LEU A 93 -19.46 3.44 -13.12
N ALA A 94 -18.85 4.54 -13.57
CA ALA A 94 -19.46 5.40 -14.59
C ALA A 94 -19.65 4.68 -15.93
N ALA A 95 -18.75 3.77 -16.30
CA ALA A 95 -18.87 2.94 -17.50
C ALA A 95 -20.02 1.92 -17.36
N ILE A 96 -20.08 1.19 -16.25
CA ILE A 96 -21.09 0.14 -15.98
C ILE A 96 -22.50 0.74 -15.87
N ALA A 97 -22.64 1.78 -15.04
CA ALA A 97 -23.95 2.39 -14.77
C ALA A 97 -24.43 3.33 -15.88
N GLY A 98 -23.52 3.83 -16.70
CA GLY A 98 -23.81 4.58 -17.93
C GLY A 98 -24.86 5.69 -17.72
N GLY A 99 -25.93 5.62 -18.50
CA GLY A 99 -27.05 6.58 -18.48
C GLY A 99 -27.89 6.58 -17.21
N SER A 100 -27.81 5.52 -16.38
CA SER A 100 -28.56 5.41 -15.13
C SER A 100 -28.06 6.37 -14.05
N LEU A 101 -26.83 6.84 -14.17
CA LEU A 101 -26.29 7.86 -13.26
C LEU A 101 -26.71 9.28 -13.67
N PRO A 102 -27.08 10.14 -12.73
CA PRO A 102 -27.30 11.55 -13.00
C PRO A 102 -26.10 12.20 -13.69
N ARG A 103 -26.35 13.09 -14.67
CA ARG A 103 -25.29 13.74 -15.46
C ARG A 103 -24.22 14.42 -14.60
N ARG A 104 -24.61 15.02 -13.47
CA ARG A 104 -23.68 15.66 -12.52
C ARG A 104 -22.70 14.64 -11.91
N VAL A 105 -23.18 13.44 -11.57
CA VAL A 105 -22.36 12.36 -10.96
C VAL A 105 -21.37 11.82 -11.99
N ARG A 106 -21.82 11.53 -13.20
CA ARG A 106 -20.93 11.08 -14.29
C ARG A 106 -19.81 12.09 -14.58
N ARG A 107 -20.15 13.39 -14.60
CA ARG A 107 -19.13 14.44 -14.78
C ARG A 107 -18.13 14.50 -13.63
N ALA A 108 -18.62 14.38 -12.39
CA ALA A 108 -17.75 14.36 -11.21
C ALA A 108 -16.78 13.15 -11.24
N PHE A 109 -17.26 11.98 -11.64
CA PHE A 109 -16.42 10.79 -11.76
C PHE A 109 -15.42 10.88 -12.91
N ALA A 110 -15.83 11.37 -14.09
CA ALA A 110 -14.94 11.56 -15.22
C ALA A 110 -13.87 12.64 -14.99
N GLY A 111 -14.16 13.65 -14.18
CA GLY A 111 -13.23 14.72 -13.84
C GLY A 111 -12.35 14.43 -12.62
N ARG A 112 -12.45 13.25 -12.00
CA ARG A 112 -11.68 12.92 -10.80
C ARG A 112 -10.19 12.77 -11.13
N ARG A 113 -9.38 13.60 -10.49
CA ARG A 113 -7.91 13.48 -10.58
C ARG A 113 -7.45 12.30 -9.72
N ARG A 114 -6.60 11.47 -10.28
CA ARG A 114 -5.92 10.41 -9.53
C ARG A 114 -4.78 11.00 -8.71
N GLY A 115 -4.52 10.42 -7.53
CA GLY A 115 -3.38 10.77 -6.69
C GLY A 115 -2.07 10.20 -7.23
N PRO A 116 -0.95 10.36 -6.51
CA PRO A 116 0.29 9.66 -6.78
C PRO A 116 0.09 8.15 -6.89
N GLY A 117 0.94 7.50 -7.64
CA GLY A 117 1.00 6.05 -7.73
C GLY A 117 1.92 5.45 -6.65
N ALA A 118 1.94 4.13 -6.58
CA ALA A 118 2.92 3.38 -5.82
C ALA A 118 3.80 2.55 -6.76
N PHE A 119 5.09 2.48 -6.47
CA PHE A 119 6.01 1.55 -7.09
C PHE A 119 6.41 0.52 -6.03
N LYS A 120 6.06 -0.74 -6.23
CA LYS A 120 6.19 -1.82 -5.25
C LYS A 120 7.25 -2.82 -5.66
N VAL A 121 7.98 -3.30 -4.69
CA VAL A 121 8.92 -4.42 -4.85
C VAL A 121 8.64 -5.45 -3.76
N ASP A 122 8.63 -6.71 -4.14
CA ASP A 122 8.62 -7.88 -3.25
C ASP A 122 9.98 -8.57 -3.36
N TRP A 123 10.55 -8.99 -2.24
CA TRP A 123 11.83 -9.70 -2.19
C TRP A 123 11.71 -11.04 -1.48
N ALA A 124 12.40 -12.05 -2.02
CA ALA A 124 12.81 -13.23 -1.28
C ALA A 124 14.24 -13.00 -0.78
N LEU A 125 14.47 -13.23 0.52
CA LEU A 125 15.74 -12.91 1.17
C LEU A 125 16.39 -14.16 1.78
N ASP A 126 17.72 -14.19 1.77
CA ASP A 126 18.56 -15.19 2.42
C ASP A 126 18.79 -14.88 3.91
N GLY A 127 17.73 -14.51 4.62
CA GLY A 127 17.75 -14.18 6.02
C GLY A 127 16.98 -12.91 6.35
N PRO A 128 16.86 -12.58 7.65
CA PRO A 128 16.18 -11.37 8.09
C PRO A 128 16.95 -10.10 7.69
N VAL A 129 16.20 -8.98 7.49
CA VAL A 129 16.82 -7.69 7.14
C VAL A 129 17.75 -7.21 8.26
N PRO A 130 19.02 -6.86 7.94
CA PRO A 130 20.05 -6.53 8.93
C PRO A 130 19.95 -5.09 9.43
N TRP A 131 18.76 -4.66 9.89
CA TRP A 131 18.56 -3.31 10.42
C TRP A 131 19.55 -2.98 11.50
N THR A 132 20.15 -1.78 11.44
CA THR A 132 21.02 -1.27 12.50
C THR A 132 20.26 -1.04 13.80
N ASN A 133 19.02 -0.58 13.70
CA ASN A 133 18.13 -0.41 14.85
C ASN A 133 17.52 -1.77 15.27
N PRO A 134 17.72 -2.24 16.52
CA PRO A 134 17.19 -3.51 17.00
C PRO A 134 15.64 -3.55 17.04
N ASP A 135 14.97 -2.42 17.23
CA ASP A 135 13.50 -2.37 17.22
C ASP A 135 12.94 -2.58 15.82
N ALA A 136 13.61 -2.04 14.79
CA ALA A 136 13.25 -2.28 13.40
C ALA A 136 13.37 -3.76 13.01
N ARG A 137 14.31 -4.52 13.61
CA ARG A 137 14.44 -5.98 13.40
C ARG A 137 13.22 -6.75 13.89
N ARG A 138 12.51 -6.26 14.90
CA ARG A 138 11.33 -6.89 15.49
C ARG A 138 10.01 -6.37 14.90
N ALA A 139 10.04 -5.22 14.25
CA ALA A 139 8.86 -4.59 13.68
C ALA A 139 8.36 -5.35 12.45
N SER A 140 7.05 -5.51 12.31
CA SER A 140 6.45 -6.03 11.09
C SER A 140 6.40 -5.00 9.97
N THR A 141 6.41 -3.71 10.32
CA THR A 141 6.42 -2.59 9.36
C THR A 141 7.45 -1.55 9.79
N VAL A 142 8.24 -1.08 8.84
CA VAL A 142 9.28 -0.05 9.04
C VAL A 142 9.09 1.05 7.99
N HIS A 143 9.12 2.29 8.44
CA HIS A 143 9.19 3.46 7.55
C HIS A 143 10.64 3.90 7.40
N VAL A 144 11.10 3.99 6.16
CA VAL A 144 12.47 4.36 5.81
C VAL A 144 12.43 5.68 5.02
N GLY A 145 13.00 6.74 5.58
CA GLY A 145 12.93 8.06 4.92
C GLY A 145 13.97 9.05 5.42
N GLY A 146 14.41 8.90 6.64
CA GLY A 146 15.24 9.88 7.35
C GLY A 146 14.41 10.67 8.37
N ASN A 147 14.69 11.96 8.53
CA ASN A 147 13.93 12.81 9.45
C ASN A 147 12.59 13.29 8.85
N ALA A 148 11.79 14.00 9.64
CA ALA A 148 10.48 14.48 9.21
C ALA A 148 10.54 15.41 7.97
N ALA A 149 11.60 16.19 7.83
CA ALA A 149 11.78 17.08 6.68
C ALA A 149 12.12 16.29 5.41
N ASP A 150 12.91 15.23 5.51
CA ASP A 150 13.24 14.33 4.40
C ASP A 150 11.96 13.64 3.88
N VAL A 151 11.14 13.10 4.78
CA VAL A 151 9.85 12.49 4.43
C VAL A 151 8.93 13.52 3.74
N ALA A 152 8.79 14.72 4.32
CA ALA A 152 7.96 15.77 3.76
C ALA A 152 8.42 16.21 2.37
N ALA A 153 9.74 16.29 2.14
CA ALA A 153 10.31 16.66 0.86
C ALA A 153 10.05 15.58 -0.21
N ALA A 154 10.24 14.30 0.13
CA ALA A 154 9.99 13.18 -0.76
C ALA A 154 8.52 13.14 -1.22
N GLU A 155 7.58 13.23 -0.28
CA GLU A 155 6.14 13.23 -0.57
C GLU A 155 5.74 14.45 -1.44
N ALA A 156 6.27 15.63 -1.14
CA ALA A 156 6.01 16.83 -1.93
C ALA A 156 6.52 16.73 -3.37
N MET A 157 7.65 16.03 -3.59
CA MET A 157 8.18 15.80 -4.94
C MET A 157 7.28 14.87 -5.75
N SER A 158 6.82 13.75 -5.19
CA SER A 158 5.94 12.79 -5.85
C SER A 158 4.63 13.44 -6.31
N VAL A 159 4.03 14.27 -5.47
CA VAL A 159 2.81 15.03 -5.82
C VAL A 159 3.06 16.07 -6.92
N LYS A 160 4.27 16.63 -6.99
CA LYS A 160 4.69 17.60 -8.05
C LYS A 160 5.10 16.92 -9.36
N GLY A 161 4.94 15.63 -9.49
CA GLY A 161 5.27 14.89 -10.70
C GLY A 161 6.77 14.56 -10.85
N LYS A 162 7.52 14.50 -9.75
CA LYS A 162 8.96 14.19 -9.74
C LYS A 162 9.23 13.00 -8.83
N ASN A 163 10.09 12.09 -9.26
CA ASN A 163 10.59 11.02 -8.42
C ASN A 163 11.70 11.55 -7.51
N PRO A 164 11.59 11.41 -6.18
CA PRO A 164 12.67 11.79 -5.27
C PRO A 164 13.85 10.80 -5.42
N GLU A 165 15.08 11.31 -5.36
CA GLU A 165 16.28 10.47 -5.35
C GLU A 165 16.31 9.55 -4.11
N ARG A 166 15.89 10.09 -2.96
CA ARG A 166 15.73 9.37 -1.69
C ARG A 166 14.26 9.31 -1.33
N PRO A 167 13.52 8.28 -1.82
CA PRO A 167 12.10 8.19 -1.53
C PRO A 167 11.82 7.87 -0.05
N PHE A 168 10.67 8.29 0.44
CA PHE A 168 10.05 7.65 1.58
C PHE A 168 9.61 6.24 1.18
N VAL A 169 10.01 5.24 1.94
CA VAL A 169 9.69 3.82 1.66
C VAL A 169 8.98 3.21 2.86
N LEU A 170 7.82 2.63 2.62
CA LEU A 170 7.21 1.68 3.56
C LEU A 170 7.76 0.29 3.26
N VAL A 171 8.19 -0.40 4.30
CA VAL A 171 8.70 -1.77 4.24
C VAL A 171 7.92 -2.64 5.20
N ALA A 172 7.46 -3.80 4.74
CA ALA A 172 6.82 -4.79 5.59
C ALA A 172 7.60 -6.10 5.61
N GLN A 173 7.70 -6.70 6.80
CA GLN A 173 8.44 -7.91 7.13
C GLN A 173 7.46 -9.00 7.61
N PRO A 174 6.66 -9.61 6.70
CA PRO A 174 5.62 -10.56 7.11
C PRO A 174 6.16 -11.74 7.90
N SER A 175 7.36 -12.22 7.55
CA SER A 175 8.00 -13.37 8.21
C SER A 175 8.33 -13.14 9.69
N ASN A 176 8.40 -11.86 10.14
CA ASN A 176 8.63 -11.55 11.55
C ASN A 176 7.44 -11.92 12.44
N ALA A 177 6.22 -11.81 11.90
CA ALA A 177 5.00 -12.09 12.65
C ALA A 177 4.42 -13.47 12.31
N ASP A 178 4.63 -13.94 11.07
CA ASP A 178 4.16 -15.23 10.60
C ASP A 178 5.31 -16.00 9.92
N PRO A 179 5.98 -16.91 10.66
CA PRO A 179 7.09 -17.70 10.12
C PRO A 179 6.72 -18.55 8.90
N THR A 180 5.44 -18.85 8.70
CA THR A 180 4.98 -19.67 7.55
C THR A 180 5.12 -18.93 6.21
N ARG A 181 5.44 -17.64 6.23
CA ARG A 181 5.60 -16.78 5.04
C ARG A 181 6.92 -16.99 4.30
N ALA A 182 7.88 -17.72 4.87
CA ALA A 182 9.15 -18.04 4.25
C ALA A 182 9.64 -19.42 4.72
N PRO A 183 10.49 -20.14 3.95
CA PRO A 183 11.20 -21.30 4.45
C PRO A 183 12.08 -20.96 5.67
N GLU A 184 12.42 -21.96 6.47
CA GLU A 184 13.30 -21.81 7.63
C GLU A 184 14.62 -21.12 7.24
N GLY A 185 15.03 -20.13 8.02
CA GLY A 185 16.23 -19.33 7.78
C GLY A 185 16.11 -18.29 6.68
N LYS A 186 14.98 -18.22 5.96
CA LYS A 186 14.71 -17.22 4.91
C LYS A 186 13.70 -16.20 5.40
N ALA A 187 13.54 -15.13 4.61
CA ALA A 187 12.55 -14.10 4.89
C ALA A 187 11.87 -13.60 3.60
N THR A 188 10.64 -13.13 3.75
CA THR A 188 9.97 -12.34 2.73
C THR A 188 9.91 -10.88 3.17
N LEU A 189 10.10 -10.00 2.22
CA LEU A 189 9.99 -8.57 2.39
C LEU A 189 9.17 -7.99 1.25
N TRP A 190 8.39 -6.97 1.50
CA TRP A 190 7.88 -6.12 0.45
C TRP A 190 7.95 -4.67 0.87
N GLY A 191 8.07 -3.79 -0.09
CA GLY A 191 8.07 -2.36 0.17
C GLY A 191 7.58 -1.59 -1.04
N TYR A 192 7.22 -0.33 -0.81
CA TYR A 192 6.86 0.59 -1.88
C TYR A 192 7.27 2.01 -1.55
N CYS A 193 7.41 2.81 -2.58
CA CYS A 193 7.49 4.26 -2.47
C CYS A 193 6.39 4.93 -3.29
N HIS A 194 6.07 6.16 -2.93
CA HIS A 194 5.16 6.98 -3.73
C HIS A 194 5.89 7.54 -4.95
N VAL A 195 5.21 7.47 -6.09
CA VAL A 195 5.70 7.98 -7.38
C VAL A 195 4.64 8.87 -8.02
N PRO A 196 4.99 9.73 -8.97
CA PRO A 196 4.01 10.47 -9.75
C PRO A 196 2.97 9.55 -10.39
N TYR A 197 1.74 10.04 -10.53
CA TYR A 197 0.71 9.30 -11.25
C TYR A 197 1.17 8.92 -12.66
N GLY A 198 1.05 7.64 -13.01
CA GLY A 198 1.46 7.12 -14.31
C GLY A 198 2.98 7.07 -14.54
N SER A 199 3.79 7.18 -13.48
CA SER A 199 5.24 7.02 -13.60
C SER A 199 5.60 5.66 -14.18
N THR A 200 6.52 5.66 -15.16
CA THR A 200 7.08 4.46 -15.79
C THR A 200 8.53 4.21 -15.37
N GLU A 201 9.07 5.05 -14.50
CA GLU A 201 10.44 4.94 -14.02
C GLU A 201 10.58 3.77 -13.03
N ASP A 202 11.56 2.91 -13.25
CA ASP A 202 11.95 1.87 -12.30
C ASP A 202 12.58 2.51 -11.06
N ARG A 203 12.00 2.22 -9.90
CA ARG A 203 12.46 2.75 -8.61
C ARG A 203 13.12 1.71 -7.72
N THR A 204 13.35 0.50 -8.22
CA THR A 204 13.93 -0.62 -7.46
C THR A 204 15.23 -0.21 -6.79
N ASP A 205 16.15 0.35 -7.55
CA ASP A 205 17.47 0.77 -7.05
C ASP A 205 17.38 1.86 -5.97
N ALA A 206 16.47 2.83 -6.14
CA ALA A 206 16.27 3.91 -5.18
C ALA A 206 15.66 3.39 -3.86
N ILE A 207 14.72 2.44 -3.93
CA ILE A 207 14.13 1.79 -2.76
C ILE A 207 15.19 0.97 -2.02
N GLU A 208 15.94 0.14 -2.75
CA GLU A 208 16.99 -0.71 -2.16
C GLU A 208 18.12 0.13 -1.55
N ALA A 209 18.51 1.22 -2.20
CA ALA A 209 19.49 2.14 -1.65
C ALA A 209 19.01 2.80 -0.34
N GLN A 210 17.71 3.11 -0.24
CA GLN A 210 17.15 3.61 1.01
C GLN A 210 17.17 2.56 2.11
N ILE A 211 16.82 1.31 1.83
CA ILE A 211 16.88 0.22 2.81
C ILE A 211 18.33 -0.01 3.25
N GLU A 212 19.27 -0.10 2.30
CA GLU A 212 20.70 -0.32 2.56
C GLU A 212 21.32 0.73 3.50
N ARG A 213 20.85 1.99 3.44
CA ARG A 213 21.31 3.05 4.37
C ARG A 213 21.07 2.73 5.84
N PHE A 214 20.02 1.97 6.16
CA PHE A 214 19.61 1.64 7.52
C PHE A 214 19.77 0.16 7.86
N ALA A 215 20.04 -0.64 6.84
CA ALA A 215 20.27 -2.08 6.93
C ALA A 215 21.46 -2.49 6.03
N PRO A 216 22.71 -2.12 6.38
CA PRO A 216 23.88 -2.45 5.57
C PRO A 216 24.01 -3.95 5.33
N GLY A 217 24.23 -4.36 4.07
CA GLY A 217 24.26 -5.75 3.63
C GLY A 217 22.90 -6.30 3.21
N PHE A 218 21.85 -5.47 3.18
CA PHE A 218 20.52 -5.90 2.71
C PHE A 218 20.56 -6.44 1.28
N ARG A 219 21.27 -5.76 0.39
CA ARG A 219 21.35 -6.16 -1.03
C ARG A 219 21.98 -7.53 -1.23
N ASP A 220 22.91 -7.92 -0.38
CA ASP A 220 23.60 -9.21 -0.45
C ASP A 220 22.66 -10.38 -0.07
N LEU A 221 21.58 -10.11 0.64
CA LEU A 221 20.59 -11.10 1.03
C LEU A 221 19.53 -11.35 -0.04
N ILE A 222 19.48 -10.57 -1.13
CA ILE A 222 18.40 -10.65 -2.10
C ILE A 222 18.57 -11.88 -2.99
N LEU A 223 17.68 -12.85 -2.86
CA LEU A 223 17.61 -14.05 -3.70
C LEU A 223 16.80 -13.82 -4.98
N ALA A 224 15.68 -13.10 -4.87
CA ALA A 224 14.79 -12.78 -5.99
C ALA A 224 13.99 -11.51 -5.73
N ARG A 225 13.51 -10.89 -6.80
CA ARG A 225 12.65 -9.70 -6.79
C ARG A 225 11.42 -9.92 -7.68
N ALA A 226 10.29 -9.37 -7.26
CA ALA A 226 9.14 -9.13 -8.12
C ALA A 226 8.76 -7.65 -8.03
N VAL A 227 8.62 -6.99 -9.17
CA VAL A 227 8.36 -5.54 -9.25
C VAL A 227 6.96 -5.31 -9.80
N ARG A 228 6.26 -4.32 -9.23
CA ARG A 228 4.99 -3.81 -9.75
C ARG A 228 5.03 -2.29 -9.87
N SER A 229 4.99 -1.83 -11.11
CA SER A 229 4.87 -0.42 -11.44
C SER A 229 3.43 0.10 -11.19
N PRO A 230 3.19 1.41 -11.21
CA PRO A 230 1.83 1.95 -11.21
C PRO A 230 0.95 1.43 -12.35
N HIS A 231 1.55 1.12 -13.50
CA HIS A 231 0.83 0.54 -14.64
C HIS A 231 0.35 -0.88 -14.32
N ASP A 232 1.22 -1.72 -13.75
CA ASP A 232 0.88 -3.10 -13.39
C ASP A 232 -0.23 -3.13 -12.33
N LEU A 233 -0.12 -2.26 -11.30
CA LEU A 233 -1.14 -2.11 -10.25
C LEU A 233 -2.48 -1.54 -10.75
N THR A 234 -2.52 -0.98 -11.95
CA THR A 234 -3.77 -0.46 -12.56
C THR A 234 -4.40 -1.52 -13.48
N ALA A 235 -3.61 -2.47 -13.98
CA ALA A 235 -4.06 -3.53 -14.88
C ALA A 235 -4.67 -4.74 -14.14
N ASP A 236 -4.33 -4.90 -12.85
CA ASP A 236 -4.92 -5.89 -11.94
C ASP A 236 -6.33 -5.44 -11.47
#